data_f0f6a20f8229dfc021def71d74d85788
#
_entry.id   f0f6a20f8229dfc021def71d74d85788
#
_cell.length_a   1.000
_cell.length_b   1.000
_cell.length_c   1.000
_cell.angle_alpha   90.00
_cell.angle_beta   90.00
_cell.angle_gamma   90.00
#
_symmetry.space_group_name_H-M   'P 1'
#
loop_
_entity.id
_entity.type
_entity.pdbx_description
1 polymer ?
#
loop_
_entity_poly.entity_id
_entity_poly.type
_entity_poly.pdbx_seq_one_letter_code
_entity_poly.pdbx_strand_id
1 'polypeptide(L)'
;MEQIPVISMSAGIEKNPGLDINYKMADRALQALIYGDVFMRVLYKTRPYEAVPGSANALHEKWLKIAQKSVQNGKHSEFKKNIRGIVKEFDELPLLDVKKPRVGIVGEILVKFLPLANNFLVELLESEGAEAVCPDLIDFFMYSLYNANFKADYLGKKKSSALINNAAIRFIEHYRKTMHDALTESKRCLLYTSPS
;
A
#
# COMPACT_ATOMS: atom_id res chain seq x y z
N MET A 1 -11.21 -22.46 25.98
CA MET A 1 -11.33 -21.43 24.91
C MET A 1 -9.93 -20.89 24.69
N GLU A 2 -9.34 -21.13 23.52
CA GLU A 2 -8.11 -20.46 23.15
C GLU A 2 -8.36 -18.95 23.10
N GLN A 3 -7.60 -18.19 23.89
CA GLN A 3 -7.68 -16.75 23.87
C GLN A 3 -7.06 -16.26 22.56
N ILE A 4 -7.89 -15.75 21.65
CA ILE A 4 -7.40 -15.08 20.43
C ILE A 4 -6.77 -13.76 20.89
N PRO A 5 -5.46 -13.55 20.67
CA PRO A 5 -4.81 -12.31 21.05
C PRO A 5 -5.37 -11.12 20.24
N VAL A 6 -5.85 -10.11 20.93
CA VAL A 6 -6.25 -8.83 20.33
C VAL A 6 -5.04 -7.89 20.35
N ILE A 7 -4.57 -7.49 19.18
CA ILE A 7 -3.41 -6.64 19.04
C ILE A 7 -3.86 -5.22 18.74
N SER A 8 -3.39 -4.27 19.56
CA SER A 8 -3.62 -2.85 19.33
C SER A 8 -2.29 -2.15 19.03
N MET A 9 -2.19 -1.50 17.89
CA MET A 9 -1.02 -0.70 17.53
C MET A 9 -0.82 0.51 18.48
N SER A 10 -1.86 0.99 19.12
CA SER A 10 -1.80 2.12 20.07
C SER A 10 -1.29 1.72 21.44
N ALA A 11 -1.44 0.45 21.84
CA ALA A 11 -1.03 -0.04 23.16
C ALA A 11 0.49 -0.38 23.25
N GLY A 12 1.19 -0.35 22.14
CA GLY A 12 2.59 -0.79 22.03
C GLY A 12 2.73 -2.31 22.01
N ILE A 13 3.79 -2.79 21.35
CA ILE A 13 4.07 -4.22 21.15
C ILE A 13 4.34 -4.92 22.49
N GLU A 14 4.96 -4.23 23.44
CA GLU A 14 5.34 -4.77 24.76
C GLU A 14 4.14 -5.15 25.65
N LYS A 15 2.94 -4.63 25.35
CA LYS A 15 1.72 -4.86 26.15
C LYS A 15 0.82 -5.95 25.57
N ASN A 16 1.20 -6.57 24.46
CA ASN A 16 0.41 -7.63 23.82
C ASN A 16 1.07 -9.01 24.07
N PRO A 17 0.76 -9.69 25.19
CA PRO A 17 1.31 -11.01 25.44
C PRO A 17 0.85 -11.99 24.36
N GLY A 18 1.79 -12.70 23.76
CA GLY A 18 1.50 -13.75 22.77
C GLY A 18 1.79 -13.39 21.31
N LEU A 19 2.29 -12.17 21.00
CA LEU A 19 2.78 -11.83 19.67
C LEU A 19 4.26 -11.43 19.70
N ASP A 20 5.14 -12.34 19.31
CA ASP A 20 6.54 -12.04 19.04
C ASP A 20 6.72 -11.53 17.61
N ILE A 21 6.84 -10.22 17.44
CA ILE A 21 7.17 -9.62 16.15
C ILE A 21 8.68 -9.77 15.94
N ASN A 22 9.04 -10.84 15.25
CA ASN A 22 10.42 -11.02 14.81
C ASN A 22 10.67 -10.33 13.45
N TYR A 23 11.94 -10.21 13.08
CA TYR A 23 12.36 -9.59 11.82
C TYR A 23 11.66 -10.21 10.59
N LYS A 24 11.51 -11.53 10.55
CA LYS A 24 10.83 -12.22 9.42
C LYS A 24 9.37 -11.82 9.31
N MET A 25 8.70 -11.63 10.43
CA MET A 25 7.30 -11.18 10.45
C MET A 25 7.19 -9.72 9.99
N ALA A 26 8.08 -8.84 10.46
CA ALA A 26 8.11 -7.44 10.04
C ALA A 26 8.41 -7.31 8.54
N ASP A 27 9.35 -8.11 8.02
CA ASP A 27 9.69 -8.18 6.61
C ASP A 27 8.47 -8.60 5.75
N ARG A 28 7.78 -9.67 6.13
CA ARG A 28 6.58 -10.14 5.43
C ARG A 28 5.42 -9.16 5.51
N ALA A 29 5.22 -8.53 6.66
CA ALA A 29 4.19 -7.51 6.83
C ALA A 29 4.45 -6.31 5.91
N LEU A 30 5.70 -5.87 5.76
CA LEU A 30 6.07 -4.81 4.84
C LEU A 30 5.86 -5.21 3.38
N GLN A 31 6.22 -6.44 2.99
CA GLN A 31 5.92 -6.95 1.64
C GLN A 31 4.42 -6.95 1.36
N ALA A 32 3.60 -7.42 2.32
CA ALA A 32 2.14 -7.45 2.18
C ALA A 32 1.55 -6.04 2.03
N LEU A 33 2.06 -5.08 2.82
CA LEU A 33 1.63 -3.68 2.75
C LEU A 33 1.91 -3.07 1.38
N ILE A 34 3.10 -3.28 0.84
CA ILE A 34 3.47 -2.76 -0.48
C ILE A 34 2.68 -3.46 -1.61
N TYR A 35 2.41 -4.76 -1.49
CA TYR A 35 1.48 -5.41 -2.43
C TYR A 35 0.10 -4.74 -2.41
N GLY A 36 -0.43 -4.43 -1.22
CA GLY A 36 -1.71 -3.73 -1.08
C GLY A 36 -1.70 -2.37 -1.78
N ASP A 37 -0.66 -1.58 -1.57
CA ASP A 37 -0.52 -0.26 -2.21
C ASP A 37 -0.39 -0.36 -3.74
N VAL A 38 0.38 -1.33 -4.25
CA VAL A 38 0.46 -1.58 -5.70
C VAL A 38 -0.91 -1.96 -6.25
N PHE A 39 -1.62 -2.87 -5.59
CA PHE A 39 -2.96 -3.27 -6.04
C PHE A 39 -3.94 -2.11 -6.06
N MET A 40 -3.97 -1.28 -5.03
CA MET A 40 -4.80 -0.07 -5.04
C MET A 40 -4.49 0.82 -6.24
N ARG A 41 -3.21 1.09 -6.47
CA ARG A 41 -2.77 1.98 -7.55
C ARG A 41 -3.16 1.43 -8.92
N VAL A 42 -2.84 0.17 -9.22
CA VAL A 42 -3.12 -0.40 -10.54
C VAL A 42 -4.62 -0.64 -10.75
N LEU A 43 -5.34 -1.12 -9.72
CA LEU A 43 -6.75 -1.45 -9.83
C LEU A 43 -7.62 -0.19 -10.00
N TYR A 44 -7.47 0.82 -9.14
CA TYR A 44 -8.27 2.04 -9.19
C TYR A 44 -7.97 2.87 -10.44
N LYS A 45 -6.78 2.69 -11.02
CA LYS A 45 -6.38 3.35 -12.27
C LYS A 45 -6.89 2.63 -13.53
N THR A 46 -7.14 1.32 -13.48
CA THR A 46 -7.53 0.54 -14.66
C THR A 46 -9.00 0.17 -14.67
N ARG A 47 -9.57 -0.23 -13.52
CA ARG A 47 -10.96 -0.70 -13.42
C ARG A 47 -12.00 0.27 -13.99
N PRO A 48 -11.93 1.60 -13.74
CA PRO A 48 -12.91 2.52 -14.33
C PRO A 48 -12.86 2.60 -15.85
N TYR A 49 -11.78 2.16 -16.47
CA TYR A 49 -11.52 2.26 -17.92
C TYR A 49 -11.51 0.92 -18.63
N GLU A 50 -11.74 -0.20 -17.94
CA GLU A 50 -11.66 -1.54 -18.55
C GLU A 50 -12.61 -1.69 -19.76
N ALA A 51 -12.08 -2.19 -20.88
CA ALA A 51 -12.87 -2.45 -22.08
C ALA A 51 -13.73 -3.72 -21.94
N VAL A 52 -13.27 -4.66 -21.11
CA VAL A 52 -13.99 -5.89 -20.79
C VAL A 52 -14.37 -5.85 -19.31
N PRO A 53 -15.66 -5.67 -18.97
CA PRO A 53 -16.11 -5.56 -17.59
C PRO A 53 -15.64 -6.73 -16.71
N GLY A 54 -15.05 -6.42 -15.56
CA GLY A 54 -14.55 -7.39 -14.60
C GLY A 54 -13.12 -7.91 -14.87
N SER A 55 -12.49 -7.52 -15.98
CA SER A 55 -11.13 -7.97 -16.32
C SER A 55 -10.09 -7.50 -15.30
N ALA A 56 -10.20 -6.28 -14.81
CA ALA A 56 -9.30 -5.74 -13.79
C ALA A 56 -9.45 -6.47 -12.45
N ASN A 57 -10.68 -6.77 -12.04
CA ASN A 57 -10.92 -7.54 -10.82
C ASN A 57 -10.41 -9.00 -10.95
N ALA A 58 -10.64 -9.66 -12.08
CA ALA A 58 -10.13 -11.01 -12.32
C ALA A 58 -8.59 -11.06 -12.27
N LEU A 59 -7.94 -10.06 -12.84
CA LEU A 59 -6.48 -9.94 -12.78
C LEU A 59 -5.98 -9.66 -11.36
N HIS A 60 -6.68 -8.81 -10.61
CA HIS A 60 -6.39 -8.56 -9.20
C HIS A 60 -6.47 -9.85 -8.37
N GLU A 61 -7.55 -10.63 -8.50
CA GLU A 61 -7.70 -11.89 -7.78
C GLU A 61 -6.61 -12.91 -8.12
N LYS A 62 -6.22 -13.01 -9.39
CA LYS A 62 -5.10 -13.86 -9.83
C LYS A 62 -3.82 -13.47 -9.06
N TRP A 63 -3.47 -12.20 -9.10
CA TRP A 63 -2.25 -11.71 -8.49
C TRP A 63 -2.30 -11.69 -6.96
N LEU A 64 -3.48 -11.49 -6.37
CA LEU A 64 -3.66 -11.58 -4.92
C LEU A 64 -3.26 -12.97 -4.38
N LYS A 65 -3.68 -14.04 -5.05
CA LYS A 65 -3.29 -15.41 -4.68
C LYS A 65 -1.77 -15.64 -4.80
N ILE A 66 -1.15 -15.07 -5.82
CA ILE A 66 0.31 -15.14 -6.01
C ILE A 66 1.03 -14.35 -4.92
N ALA A 67 0.56 -13.13 -4.63
CA ALA A 67 1.13 -12.27 -3.59
C ALA A 67 1.04 -12.90 -2.20
N GLN A 68 -0.09 -13.52 -1.85
CA GLN A 68 -0.26 -14.24 -0.58
C GLN A 68 0.79 -15.35 -0.42
N LYS A 69 1.01 -16.16 -1.45
CA LYS A 69 2.05 -17.21 -1.44
C LYS A 69 3.46 -16.63 -1.34
N SER A 70 3.72 -15.54 -2.07
CA SER A 70 5.01 -14.84 -2.04
C SER A 70 5.34 -14.30 -0.65
N VAL A 71 4.36 -13.67 0.02
CA VAL A 71 4.50 -13.19 1.41
C VAL A 71 4.75 -14.36 2.38
N GLN A 72 4.05 -15.48 2.23
CA GLN A 72 4.30 -16.68 3.04
C GLN A 72 5.73 -17.21 2.85
N ASN A 73 6.24 -17.21 1.62
CA ASN A 73 7.60 -17.63 1.30
C ASN A 73 8.64 -16.63 1.83
N GLY A 74 8.33 -15.32 1.81
CA GLY A 74 9.20 -14.24 2.26
C GLY A 74 10.44 -14.04 1.39
N LYS A 75 10.43 -14.50 0.12
CA LYS A 75 11.57 -14.37 -0.79
C LYS A 75 11.54 -13.00 -1.49
N HIS A 76 12.54 -12.17 -1.20
CA HIS A 76 12.64 -10.82 -1.76
C HIS A 76 12.76 -10.78 -3.30
N SER A 77 13.42 -11.77 -3.90
CA SER A 77 13.52 -11.89 -5.36
C SER A 77 12.16 -12.16 -6.01
N GLU A 78 11.33 -13.00 -5.38
CA GLU A 78 9.98 -13.31 -5.82
C GLU A 78 9.08 -12.08 -5.68
N PHE A 79 9.16 -11.37 -4.56
CA PHE A 79 8.48 -10.11 -4.33
C PHE A 79 8.77 -9.09 -5.45
N LYS A 80 10.06 -8.83 -5.74
CA LYS A 80 10.45 -7.89 -6.81
C LYS A 80 9.92 -8.29 -8.19
N LYS A 81 9.99 -9.58 -8.52
CA LYS A 81 9.46 -10.11 -9.78
C LYS A 81 7.96 -9.92 -9.88
N ASN A 82 7.24 -10.21 -8.80
CA ASN A 82 5.78 -10.13 -8.78
C ASN A 82 5.28 -8.68 -8.88
N ILE A 83 5.90 -7.72 -8.17
CA ILE A 83 5.55 -6.29 -8.28
C ILE A 83 5.63 -5.82 -9.74
N ARG A 84 6.73 -6.14 -10.43
CA ARG A 84 6.87 -5.80 -11.85
C ARG A 84 5.87 -6.54 -12.74
N GLY A 85 5.59 -7.81 -12.43
CA GLY A 85 4.58 -8.61 -13.15
C GLY A 85 3.17 -8.04 -13.01
N ILE A 86 2.77 -7.62 -11.81
CA ILE A 86 1.50 -6.96 -11.54
C ILE A 86 1.37 -5.72 -12.43
N VAL A 87 2.31 -4.80 -12.31
CA VAL A 87 2.26 -3.52 -13.05
C VAL A 87 2.21 -3.78 -14.55
N LYS A 88 3.06 -4.69 -15.07
CA LYS A 88 3.09 -5.02 -16.50
C LYS A 88 1.76 -5.57 -17.00
N GLU A 89 1.17 -6.57 -16.30
CA GLU A 89 -0.09 -7.16 -16.76
C GLU A 89 -1.26 -6.19 -16.68
N PHE A 90 -1.29 -5.29 -15.69
CA PHE A 90 -2.28 -4.21 -15.64
C PHE A 90 -2.09 -3.19 -16.76
N ASP A 91 -0.86 -2.91 -17.18
CA ASP A 91 -0.58 -2.07 -18.34
C ASP A 91 -1.03 -2.70 -19.68
N GLU A 92 -1.09 -4.01 -19.76
CA GLU A 92 -1.52 -4.76 -20.95
C GLU A 92 -3.04 -4.94 -21.04
N LEU A 93 -3.81 -4.62 -19.99
CA LEU A 93 -5.26 -4.71 -20.04
C LEU A 93 -5.86 -3.80 -21.13
N PRO A 94 -6.82 -4.27 -21.94
CA PRO A 94 -7.54 -3.41 -22.86
C PRO A 94 -8.37 -2.36 -22.09
N LEU A 95 -8.14 -1.09 -22.38
CA LEU A 95 -8.85 0.03 -21.77
C LEU A 95 -9.56 0.86 -22.83
N LEU A 96 -10.67 1.47 -22.44
CA LEU A 96 -11.41 2.45 -23.23
C LEU A 96 -10.64 3.77 -23.25
N ASP A 97 -10.61 4.44 -24.39
CA ASP A 97 -10.02 5.78 -24.53
C ASP A 97 -11.06 6.86 -24.12
N VAL A 98 -11.34 6.94 -22.84
CA VAL A 98 -12.25 7.90 -22.25
C VAL A 98 -11.55 8.65 -21.11
N LYS A 99 -11.97 9.90 -20.88
CA LYS A 99 -11.49 10.71 -19.75
C LYS A 99 -12.56 10.74 -18.67
N LYS A 100 -12.17 10.40 -17.45
CA LYS A 100 -13.03 10.48 -16.28
C LYS A 100 -12.50 11.51 -15.29
N PRO A 101 -13.37 12.22 -14.55
CA PRO A 101 -12.94 13.11 -13.47
C PRO A 101 -12.22 12.28 -12.40
N ARG A 102 -11.15 12.86 -11.85
CA ARG A 102 -10.34 12.21 -10.81
C ARG A 102 -10.69 12.80 -9.47
N VAL A 103 -11.06 11.94 -8.53
CA VAL A 103 -11.50 12.32 -7.19
C VAL A 103 -10.55 11.76 -6.14
N GLY A 104 -9.86 12.66 -5.42
CA GLY A 104 -8.95 12.32 -4.33
C GLY A 104 -9.70 11.90 -3.07
N ILE A 105 -9.38 10.72 -2.54
CA ILE A 105 -9.92 10.25 -1.26
C ILE A 105 -8.93 10.67 -0.17
N VAL A 106 -9.39 11.56 0.72
CA VAL A 106 -8.62 12.09 1.84
C VAL A 106 -9.37 11.85 3.15
N GLY A 107 -8.66 11.91 4.26
CA GLY A 107 -9.27 11.76 5.58
C GLY A 107 -8.44 10.90 6.54
N GLU A 108 -9.07 10.47 7.61
CA GLU A 108 -8.50 9.61 8.62
C GLU A 108 -8.19 8.23 8.03
N ILE A 109 -7.12 7.59 8.52
CA ILE A 109 -6.58 6.35 7.95
C ILE A 109 -7.63 5.22 7.88
N LEU A 110 -8.39 5.02 8.96
CA LEU A 110 -9.38 3.94 9.02
C LEU A 110 -10.51 4.19 8.01
N VAL A 111 -11.04 5.39 7.98
CA VAL A 111 -12.11 5.77 7.04
C VAL A 111 -11.64 5.71 5.61
N LYS A 112 -10.40 6.11 5.34
CA LYS A 112 -9.86 6.13 3.98
C LYS A 112 -9.62 4.73 3.40
N PHE A 113 -9.14 3.78 4.20
CA PHE A 113 -8.71 2.46 3.73
C PHE A 113 -9.67 1.31 4.04
N LEU A 114 -10.70 1.53 4.87
CA LEU A 114 -11.67 0.50 5.22
C LEU A 114 -13.00 0.72 4.48
N PRO A 115 -13.33 -0.08 3.45
CA PRO A 115 -14.55 0.11 2.67
C PRO A 115 -15.84 0.15 3.51
N LEU A 116 -15.92 -0.70 4.55
CA LEU A 116 -17.06 -0.69 5.47
C LEU A 116 -17.21 0.61 6.27
N ALA A 117 -16.10 1.31 6.55
CA ALA A 117 -16.13 2.57 7.29
C ALA A 117 -16.44 3.78 6.41
N ASN A 118 -16.29 3.65 5.08
CA ASN A 118 -16.53 4.72 4.13
C ASN A 118 -17.67 4.44 3.14
N ASN A 119 -18.52 3.44 3.44
CA ASN A 119 -19.65 3.04 2.59
C ASN A 119 -19.22 2.69 1.15
N PHE A 120 -18.10 1.97 0.97
CA PHE A 120 -17.59 1.55 -0.33
C PHE A 120 -17.39 2.74 -1.29
N LEU A 121 -16.76 3.80 -0.78
CA LEU A 121 -16.60 5.08 -1.48
C LEU A 121 -15.92 4.96 -2.85
N VAL A 122 -14.94 4.06 -3.01
CA VAL A 122 -14.26 3.83 -4.29
C VAL A 122 -15.25 3.31 -5.32
N GLU A 123 -16.01 2.29 -4.97
CA GLU A 123 -17.03 1.67 -5.83
C GLU A 123 -18.13 2.69 -6.18
N LEU A 124 -18.53 3.52 -5.22
CA LEU A 124 -19.49 4.59 -5.46
C LEU A 124 -18.94 5.60 -6.48
N LEU A 125 -17.72 6.10 -6.31
CA LEU A 125 -17.10 7.04 -7.24
C LEU A 125 -16.99 6.47 -8.66
N GLU A 126 -16.60 5.20 -8.76
CA GLU A 126 -16.50 4.52 -10.06
C GLU A 126 -17.87 4.32 -10.72
N SER A 127 -18.91 4.01 -9.95
CA SER A 127 -20.30 3.88 -10.47
C SER A 127 -20.86 5.21 -10.97
N GLU A 128 -20.42 6.34 -10.37
CA GLU A 128 -20.75 7.69 -10.83
C GLU A 128 -19.83 8.18 -11.98
N GLY A 129 -18.97 7.31 -12.49
CA GLY A 129 -18.14 7.60 -13.66
C GLY A 129 -16.82 8.32 -13.35
N ALA A 130 -16.37 8.35 -12.10
CA ALA A 130 -15.10 8.95 -11.69
C ALA A 130 -13.96 7.92 -11.57
N GLU A 131 -12.73 8.41 -11.56
CA GLU A 131 -11.52 7.67 -11.15
C GLU A 131 -11.21 8.01 -9.69
N ALA A 132 -11.22 7.01 -8.81
CA ALA A 132 -10.84 7.18 -7.42
C ALA A 132 -9.32 7.23 -7.26
N VAL A 133 -8.82 8.19 -6.49
CA VAL A 133 -7.40 8.39 -6.21
C VAL A 133 -7.17 8.31 -4.72
N CYS A 134 -6.51 7.24 -4.27
CA CYS A 134 -6.17 7.04 -2.88
C CYS A 134 -4.64 7.08 -2.69
N PRO A 135 -4.10 7.83 -1.72
CA PRO A 135 -2.67 7.77 -1.39
C PRO A 135 -2.31 6.40 -0.83
N ASP A 136 -1.02 6.05 -0.87
CA ASP A 136 -0.53 4.78 -0.34
C ASP A 136 -0.70 4.69 1.18
N LEU A 137 -0.98 3.50 1.67
CA LEU A 137 -1.03 3.25 3.11
C LEU A 137 0.36 3.37 3.74
N ILE A 138 1.41 2.99 3.01
CA ILE A 138 2.80 3.13 3.46
C ILE A 138 3.18 4.59 3.73
N ASP A 139 2.60 5.56 3.02
CA ASP A 139 2.86 6.99 3.22
C ASP A 139 2.45 7.46 4.63
N PHE A 140 1.40 6.86 5.21
CA PHE A 140 1.01 7.14 6.58
C PHE A 140 2.10 6.74 7.60
N PHE A 141 2.70 5.57 7.42
CA PHE A 141 3.79 5.10 8.27
C PHE A 141 5.04 5.95 8.09
N MET A 142 5.37 6.29 6.84
CA MET A 142 6.50 7.19 6.53
C MET A 142 6.31 8.56 7.17
N TYR A 143 5.12 9.15 7.03
CA TYR A 143 4.79 10.42 7.68
C TYR A 143 4.98 10.35 9.20
N SER A 144 4.55 9.26 9.84
CA SER A 144 4.69 9.08 11.29
C SER A 144 6.16 9.04 11.73
N LEU A 145 7.02 8.36 10.96
CA LEU A 145 8.46 8.28 11.23
C LEU A 145 9.16 9.63 11.02
N TYR A 146 8.84 10.34 9.93
CA TYR A 146 9.37 11.69 9.67
C TYR A 146 8.92 12.69 10.73
N ASN A 147 7.65 12.65 11.13
CA ASN A 147 7.12 13.50 12.19
C ASN A 147 7.78 13.23 13.55
N ALA A 148 8.10 11.96 13.85
CA ALA A 148 8.85 11.62 15.05
C ALA A 148 10.26 12.20 15.04
N ASN A 149 10.96 12.16 13.89
CA ASN A 149 12.27 12.79 13.71
C ASN A 149 12.19 14.32 13.84
N PHE A 150 11.23 14.96 13.18
CA PHE A 150 11.00 16.40 13.31
C PHE A 150 10.78 16.81 14.77
N LYS A 151 9.97 16.05 15.51
CA LYS A 151 9.76 16.32 16.96
C LYS A 151 11.03 16.11 17.79
N ALA A 152 11.91 15.20 17.40
CA ALA A 152 13.21 15.02 18.08
C ALA A 152 14.15 16.21 17.84
N ASP A 153 14.17 16.75 16.61
CA ASP A 153 15.07 17.83 16.23
C ASP A 153 14.62 19.21 16.77
N TYR A 154 13.32 19.48 16.72
CA TYR A 154 12.77 20.81 17.01
C TYR A 154 12.06 20.94 18.37
N LEU A 155 11.61 19.83 18.97
CA LEU A 155 10.85 19.83 20.23
C LEU A 155 11.59 19.16 21.39
N GLY A 156 12.91 18.97 21.27
CA GLY A 156 13.77 18.49 22.34
C GLY A 156 13.53 17.04 22.80
N LYS A 157 12.91 16.19 21.97
CA LYS A 157 12.77 14.76 22.26
C LYS A 157 14.11 14.03 22.09
N LYS A 158 14.25 12.86 22.76
CA LYS A 158 15.50 12.09 22.79
C LYS A 158 16.00 11.75 21.37
N LYS A 159 17.22 12.20 21.03
CA LYS A 159 17.90 11.93 19.75
C LYS A 159 18.16 10.44 19.47
N SER A 160 18.18 9.58 20.50
CA SER A 160 18.38 8.14 20.33
C SER A 160 17.26 7.46 19.50
N SER A 161 16.05 8.01 19.51
CA SER A 161 14.95 7.50 18.67
C SER A 161 15.12 7.84 17.20
N ALA A 162 15.82 8.92 16.87
CA ALA A 162 16.02 9.34 15.48
C ALA A 162 16.87 8.34 14.67
N LEU A 163 17.87 7.69 15.32
CA LEU A 163 18.69 6.67 14.66
C LEU A 163 17.84 5.44 14.26
N ILE A 164 16.99 4.99 15.16
CA ILE A 164 16.07 3.85 14.91
C ILE A 164 15.05 4.22 13.83
N ASN A 165 14.46 5.42 13.90
CA ASN A 165 13.51 5.90 12.89
C ASN A 165 14.17 6.00 11.51
N ASN A 166 15.41 6.51 11.42
CA ASN A 166 16.13 6.60 10.16
C ASN A 166 16.47 5.22 9.59
N ALA A 167 16.79 4.23 10.42
CA ALA A 167 16.97 2.86 9.98
C ALA A 167 15.67 2.25 9.45
N ALA A 168 14.55 2.49 10.14
CA ALA A 168 13.22 2.06 9.71
C ALA A 168 12.82 2.73 8.38
N ILE A 169 13.04 4.03 8.22
CA ILE A 169 12.79 4.76 6.97
C ILE A 169 13.58 4.14 5.81
N ARG A 170 14.90 3.90 5.99
CA ARG A 170 15.73 3.28 4.95
C ARG A 170 15.27 1.87 4.60
N PHE A 171 14.85 1.10 5.60
CA PHE A 171 14.33 -0.25 5.41
C PHE A 171 13.03 -0.23 4.58
N ILE A 172 12.08 0.64 4.90
CA ILE A 172 10.82 0.80 4.16
C ILE A 172 11.11 1.29 2.73
N GLU A 173 11.95 2.30 2.56
CA GLU A 173 12.28 2.86 1.24
C GLU A 173 12.97 1.84 0.33
N HIS A 174 13.77 0.92 0.89
CA HIS A 174 14.37 -0.15 0.10
C HIS A 174 13.32 -1.04 -0.60
N TYR A 175 12.21 -1.35 0.08
CA TYR A 175 11.09 -2.12 -0.49
C TYR A 175 10.24 -1.25 -1.41
N ARG A 176 9.94 -0.04 -0.96
CA ARG A 176 9.14 0.94 -1.71
C ARG A 176 9.76 1.28 -3.05
N LYS A 177 11.08 1.35 -3.12
CA LYS A 177 11.80 1.59 -4.38
C LYS A 177 11.38 0.62 -5.47
N THR A 178 11.19 -0.66 -5.17
CA THR A 178 10.75 -1.65 -6.17
C THR A 178 9.38 -1.30 -6.76
N MET A 179 8.46 -0.83 -5.94
CA MET A 179 7.14 -0.36 -6.37
C MET A 179 7.29 0.91 -7.24
N HIS A 180 8.05 1.89 -6.78
CA HIS A 180 8.27 3.14 -7.51
C HIS A 180 8.92 2.90 -8.87
N ASP A 181 9.97 2.07 -8.93
CA ASP A 181 10.65 1.74 -10.17
C ASP A 181 9.65 1.09 -11.17
N ALA A 182 8.87 0.10 -10.71
CA ALA A 182 7.88 -0.58 -11.54
C ALA A 182 6.78 0.37 -12.05
N LEU A 183 6.26 1.24 -11.19
CA LEU A 183 5.22 2.21 -11.56
C LEU A 183 5.77 3.31 -12.48
N THR A 184 7.04 3.67 -12.34
CA THR A 184 7.70 4.64 -13.22
C THR A 184 7.94 4.09 -14.62
N GLU A 185 8.25 2.80 -14.72
CA GLU A 185 8.42 2.09 -15.98
C GLU A 185 7.09 1.82 -16.69
N SER A 186 5.96 1.92 -15.96
CA SER A 186 4.61 1.68 -16.47
C SER A 186 4.16 2.79 -17.41
N LYS A 187 3.54 2.41 -18.53
CA LYS A 187 2.97 3.36 -19.48
C LYS A 187 1.68 4.02 -19.00
N ARG A 188 0.96 3.40 -18.09
CA ARG A 188 -0.40 3.78 -17.69
C ARG A 188 -0.56 4.10 -16.20
N CYS A 189 0.16 3.38 -15.36
CA CYS A 189 0.13 3.59 -13.92
C CYS A 189 1.02 4.76 -13.47
N LEU A 190 1.47 5.53 -14.45
CA LEU A 190 2.31 6.66 -14.24
C LEU A 190 1.74 7.60 -13.20
N LEU A 191 2.45 7.56 -12.13
CA LEU A 191 2.83 8.73 -11.36
C LEU A 191 1.69 9.65 -10.99
N TYR A 192 1.07 9.36 -9.89
CA TYR A 192 0.93 10.43 -8.97
C TYR A 192 2.33 10.71 -8.37
N THR A 193 3.14 11.48 -9.08
CA THR A 193 4.12 12.28 -8.38
C THR A 193 3.30 13.13 -7.44
N SER A 194 3.46 12.92 -6.15
CA SER A 194 3.11 13.91 -5.16
C SER A 194 3.59 15.25 -5.70
N PRO A 195 2.77 16.30 -5.75
CA PRO A 195 3.31 17.62 -6.02
C PRO A 195 4.39 17.83 -4.98
N SER A 196 5.61 18.01 -5.48
CA SER A 196 6.78 18.44 -4.73
C SER A 196 6.51 19.76 -4.04
#